data_bb058b6d5f96e9a545e49b31a52d9dfe
#
_entry.id   bb058b6d5f96e9a545e49b31a52d9dfe
#
_cell.length_a   1.000
_cell.length_b   1.000
_cell.length_c   1.000
_cell.angle_alpha   90.00
_cell.angle_beta   90.00
_cell.angle_gamma   90.00
#
_symmetry.space_group_name_H-M   'P 1'
#
loop_
_entity.id
_entity.type
_entity.pdbx_description
1 polymer ?
#
loop_
_entity_poly.entity_id
_entity_poly.type
_entity_poly.pdbx_seq_one_letter_code
_entity_poly.pdbx_strand_id
1 'polypeptide(L)'
;MFRFANPQYLWLLLAVPALVALYWLAARNRRRRLARFGRPGILEELMPEVSTGRTAFRFILFCAAVALVILAAARPQFGSKLREEKAQGIEMMLTVDVSNSMLAEDFEPNRLERTKYAIGKLFERLQQDRVGLVVFAGEPKVQLPITSDYRMARAFARRIDPSLVSVQGTAIGKALEQALLAFSGDTEQSHGRVIILITDGENHDDDAIAVAERAAQM
;
A
#
# COMPACT_ATOMS: atom_id res chain seq x y z
N MET A 1 11.62 -1.59 12.12
CA MET A 1 11.61 -0.79 13.36
C MET A 1 11.14 -1.67 14.52
N PHE A 2 11.88 -1.63 15.67
CA PHE A 2 11.46 -2.31 16.89
C PHE A 2 10.37 -1.50 17.59
N ARG A 3 9.27 -2.13 17.95
CA ARG A 3 8.14 -1.47 18.60
C ARG A 3 7.48 -2.42 19.59
N PHE A 4 7.01 -1.90 20.73
CA PHE A 4 6.15 -2.64 21.66
C PHE A 4 4.68 -2.37 21.30
N ALA A 5 3.86 -3.43 21.25
CA ALA A 5 2.41 -3.27 21.03
C ALA A 5 1.75 -2.55 22.21
N ASN A 6 2.20 -2.89 23.43
CA ASN A 6 1.63 -2.34 24.67
C ASN A 6 2.76 -1.77 25.56
N PRO A 7 3.29 -0.56 25.28
CA PRO A 7 4.40 0.02 26.04
C PRO A 7 4.05 0.32 27.51
N GLN A 8 2.77 0.47 27.81
CA GLN A 8 2.28 0.71 29.18
C GLN A 8 2.64 -0.41 30.16
N TYR A 9 2.79 -1.66 29.72
CA TYR A 9 3.19 -2.76 30.59
C TYR A 9 4.67 -2.69 31.02
N LEU A 10 5.49 -1.91 30.35
CA LEU A 10 6.87 -1.69 30.77
C LEU A 10 6.99 -0.98 32.12
N TRP A 11 5.96 -0.21 32.51
CA TRP A 11 5.91 0.39 33.85
C TRP A 11 5.87 -0.65 34.98
N LEU A 12 5.35 -1.85 34.70
CA LEU A 12 5.36 -2.95 35.66
C LEU A 12 6.79 -3.47 35.95
N LEU A 13 7.77 -3.16 35.12
CA LEU A 13 9.17 -3.48 35.37
C LEU A 13 9.69 -2.78 36.64
N LEU A 14 9.09 -1.67 37.05
CA LEU A 14 9.38 -1.01 38.33
C LEU A 14 9.02 -1.88 39.56
N ALA A 15 8.17 -2.89 39.37
CA ALA A 15 7.88 -3.85 40.43
C ALA A 15 9.09 -4.72 40.80
N VAL A 16 10.00 -4.98 39.82
CA VAL A 16 11.19 -5.80 40.06
C VAL A 16 12.14 -5.16 41.10
N PRO A 17 12.59 -3.90 40.96
CA PRO A 17 13.41 -3.26 41.98
C PRO A 17 12.65 -3.11 43.31
N ALA A 18 11.33 -2.91 43.29
CA ALA A 18 10.53 -2.88 44.53
C ALA A 18 10.56 -4.23 45.25
N LEU A 19 10.43 -5.35 44.52
CA LEU A 19 10.56 -6.71 45.09
C LEU A 19 11.96 -6.96 45.64
N VAL A 20 13.00 -6.50 44.96
CA VAL A 20 14.40 -6.60 45.41
C VAL A 20 14.59 -5.81 46.72
N ALA A 21 14.06 -4.60 46.79
CA ALA A 21 14.10 -3.77 48.01
C ALA A 21 13.36 -4.45 49.18
N LEU A 22 12.17 -5.00 48.93
CA LEU A 22 11.41 -5.74 49.93
C LEU A 22 12.16 -6.99 50.43
N TYR A 23 12.77 -7.75 49.51
CA TYR A 23 13.58 -8.90 49.88
C TYR A 23 14.78 -8.49 50.73
N TRP A 24 15.47 -7.43 50.35
CA TRP A 24 16.59 -6.92 51.13
C TRP A 24 16.18 -6.46 52.54
N LEU A 25 15.09 -5.73 52.67
CA LEU A 25 14.48 -5.33 53.95
C LEU A 25 14.09 -6.54 54.79
N ALA A 26 13.44 -7.53 54.20
CA ALA A 26 13.06 -8.77 54.88
C ALA A 26 14.30 -9.57 55.36
N ALA A 27 15.32 -9.68 54.51
CA ALA A 27 16.57 -10.33 54.87
C ALA A 27 17.30 -9.59 56.01
N ARG A 28 17.33 -8.25 55.94
CA ARG A 28 17.90 -7.40 57.02
C ARG A 28 17.16 -7.56 58.34
N ASN A 29 15.80 -7.56 58.29
CA ASN A 29 14.98 -7.76 59.46
C ASN A 29 15.14 -9.16 60.07
N ARG A 30 15.23 -10.20 59.19
CA ARG A 30 15.52 -11.57 59.65
C ARG A 30 16.85 -11.66 60.35
N ARG A 31 17.92 -11.09 59.79
CA ARG A 31 19.26 -11.04 60.41
C ARG A 31 19.20 -10.33 61.77
N ARG A 32 18.49 -9.20 61.89
CA ARG A 32 18.32 -8.46 63.11
C ARG A 32 17.55 -9.26 64.20
N ARG A 33 16.53 -10.01 63.80
CA ARG A 33 15.79 -10.88 64.72
C ARG A 33 16.64 -12.05 65.20
N LEU A 34 17.39 -12.70 64.31
CA LEU A 34 18.30 -13.79 64.64
C LEU A 34 19.38 -13.34 65.59
N ALA A 35 19.96 -12.15 65.43
CA ALA A 35 20.99 -11.56 66.29
C ALA A 35 20.49 -11.29 67.73
N ARG A 36 19.13 -11.27 67.95
CA ARG A 36 18.55 -11.14 69.32
C ARG A 36 18.46 -12.46 70.06
N PHE A 37 18.52 -13.59 69.33
CA PHE A 37 18.43 -14.94 69.91
C PHE A 37 19.73 -15.57 70.30
N GLY A 38 20.87 -15.05 69.83
CA GLY A 38 22.17 -15.61 70.19
C GLY A 38 23.31 -15.16 69.28
N ARG A 39 24.53 -15.64 69.54
CA ARG A 39 25.69 -15.37 68.70
C ARG A 39 25.53 -16.04 67.32
N PRO A 40 25.82 -15.33 66.24
CA PRO A 40 25.57 -15.83 64.83
C PRO A 40 26.25 -17.18 64.53
N GLY A 41 27.44 -17.44 65.07
CA GLY A 41 28.16 -18.68 64.79
C GLY A 41 27.52 -19.94 65.41
N ILE A 42 26.83 -19.84 66.52
CA ILE A 42 26.15 -20.97 67.15
C ILE A 42 24.83 -21.29 66.39
N LEU A 43 24.21 -20.28 65.83
CA LEU A 43 23.01 -20.44 65.02
C LEU A 43 23.28 -21.12 63.63
N GLU A 44 24.45 -20.89 63.02
CA GLU A 44 24.86 -21.55 61.79
C GLU A 44 25.11 -23.05 61.99
N GLU A 45 25.68 -23.47 63.16
CA GLU A 45 25.85 -24.88 63.49
C GLU A 45 24.51 -25.60 63.77
N LEU A 46 23.53 -24.89 64.28
CA LEU A 46 22.19 -25.44 64.61
C LEU A 46 21.27 -25.52 63.42
N MET A 47 21.58 -24.83 62.30
CA MET A 47 20.73 -24.77 61.11
C MET A 47 21.55 -25.03 59.80
N PRO A 48 22.17 -26.20 59.65
CA PRO A 48 23.06 -26.49 58.50
C PRO A 48 22.34 -26.52 57.15
N GLU A 49 21.02 -26.71 57.17
CA GLU A 49 20.21 -26.79 55.95
C GLU A 49 19.77 -25.44 55.37
N VAL A 50 19.93 -24.35 56.11
CA VAL A 50 19.51 -23.01 55.66
C VAL A 50 20.60 -22.32 54.86
N SER A 51 20.76 -22.75 53.62
CA SER A 51 21.67 -22.08 52.70
C SER A 51 21.06 -20.76 52.22
N THR A 52 21.63 -19.66 52.69
CA THR A 52 21.27 -18.29 52.24
C THR A 52 21.45 -18.13 50.71
N GLY A 53 22.42 -18.82 50.13
CA GLY A 53 22.67 -18.83 48.68
C GLY A 53 21.52 -19.43 47.87
N ARG A 54 20.99 -20.56 48.28
CA ARG A 54 19.85 -21.21 47.61
C ARG A 54 18.60 -20.32 47.63
N THR A 55 18.34 -19.63 48.75
CA THR A 55 17.22 -18.72 48.88
C THR A 55 17.36 -17.50 47.99
N ALA A 56 18.58 -16.91 47.91
CA ALA A 56 18.88 -15.80 47.03
C ALA A 56 18.77 -16.20 45.56
N PHE A 57 19.30 -17.36 45.18
CA PHE A 57 19.23 -17.89 43.81
C PHE A 57 17.76 -18.09 43.37
N ARG A 58 16.90 -18.71 44.20
CA ARG A 58 15.47 -18.85 43.91
C ARG A 58 14.78 -17.51 43.74
N PHE A 59 15.12 -16.52 44.55
CA PHE A 59 14.56 -15.19 44.43
C PHE A 59 14.99 -14.47 43.13
N ILE A 60 16.26 -14.59 42.74
CA ILE A 60 16.77 -14.04 41.46
C ILE A 60 16.00 -14.69 40.28
N LEU A 61 15.82 -16.01 40.34
CA LEU A 61 15.10 -16.75 39.29
C LEU A 61 13.63 -16.32 39.21
N PHE A 62 13.00 -16.07 40.35
CA PHE A 62 11.64 -15.53 40.44
C PHE A 62 11.55 -14.11 39.79
N CYS A 63 12.49 -13.22 40.15
CA CYS A 63 12.54 -11.86 39.57
C CYS A 63 12.78 -11.91 38.05
N ALA A 64 13.65 -12.79 37.58
CA ALA A 64 13.88 -13.00 36.16
C ALA A 64 12.62 -13.49 35.41
N ALA A 65 11.90 -14.45 36.02
CA ALA A 65 10.65 -14.93 35.45
C ALA A 65 9.59 -13.81 35.36
N VAL A 66 9.42 -13.02 36.43
CA VAL A 66 8.51 -11.86 36.42
C VAL A 66 8.90 -10.86 35.33
N ALA A 67 10.18 -10.52 35.19
CA ALA A 67 10.65 -9.61 34.17
C ALA A 67 10.37 -10.14 32.76
N LEU A 68 10.58 -11.43 32.50
CA LEU A 68 10.28 -12.08 31.22
C LEU A 68 8.80 -12.07 30.91
N VAL A 69 7.94 -12.32 31.91
CA VAL A 69 6.47 -12.25 31.74
C VAL A 69 6.04 -10.82 31.36
N ILE A 70 6.59 -9.81 32.02
CA ILE A 70 6.29 -8.40 31.70
C ILE A 70 6.74 -8.07 30.29
N LEU A 71 7.93 -8.50 29.87
CA LEU A 71 8.42 -8.29 28.50
C LEU A 71 7.54 -9.03 27.46
N ALA A 72 7.10 -10.25 27.78
CA ALA A 72 6.18 -10.99 26.93
C ALA A 72 4.82 -10.28 26.81
N ALA A 73 4.30 -9.75 27.92
CA ALA A 73 3.06 -8.98 27.92
C ALA A 73 3.16 -7.66 27.13
N ALA A 74 4.34 -7.02 27.12
CA ALA A 74 4.61 -5.84 26.32
C ALA A 74 4.62 -6.13 24.81
N ARG A 75 4.62 -7.41 24.37
CA ARG A 75 4.58 -7.88 22.98
C ARG A 75 5.59 -7.16 22.09
N PRO A 76 6.88 -7.47 22.19
CA PRO A 76 7.89 -6.92 21.30
C PRO A 76 7.58 -7.35 19.87
N GLN A 77 7.36 -6.39 18.98
CA GLN A 77 7.09 -6.62 17.57
C GLN A 77 8.33 -6.29 16.76
N PHE A 78 8.90 -7.30 16.14
CA PHE A 78 9.90 -7.15 15.08
C PHE A 78 9.13 -7.17 13.76
N GLY A 79 8.63 -6.03 13.33
CA GLY A 79 7.91 -5.92 12.05
C GLY A 79 8.73 -5.08 11.08
N SER A 80 8.99 -5.60 9.89
CA SER A 80 9.03 -4.75 8.73
C SER A 80 7.62 -4.14 8.63
N LYS A 81 7.48 -2.81 8.67
CA LYS A 81 6.32 -2.22 8.05
C LYS A 81 6.36 -2.74 6.61
N LEU A 82 5.45 -3.61 6.24
CA LEU A 82 4.94 -3.59 4.87
C LEU A 82 4.48 -2.13 4.72
N ARG A 83 5.36 -1.31 4.17
CA ARG A 83 4.96 -0.09 3.52
C ARG A 83 4.08 -0.67 2.41
N GLU A 84 2.78 -0.56 2.54
CA GLU A 84 1.94 -0.47 1.37
C GLU A 84 2.52 0.74 0.63
N GLU A 85 3.52 0.52 -0.20
CA GLU A 85 3.68 1.33 -1.38
C GLU A 85 2.35 1.05 -2.08
N LYS A 86 1.40 1.96 -1.90
CA LYS A 86 0.35 2.14 -2.86
C LYS A 86 1.13 2.32 -4.14
N ALA A 87 1.28 1.25 -4.91
CA ALA A 87 1.73 1.35 -6.27
C ALA A 87 0.70 2.30 -6.87
N GLN A 88 1.12 3.53 -7.07
CA GLN A 88 0.30 4.56 -7.67
C GLN A 88 0.23 4.16 -9.13
N GLY A 89 -0.79 3.35 -9.46
CA GLY A 89 -1.12 3.05 -10.84
C GLY A 89 -1.36 4.37 -11.58
N ILE A 90 -1.12 4.39 -12.88
CA ILE A 90 -1.43 5.54 -13.73
C ILE A 90 -2.90 5.50 -14.16
N GLU A 91 -3.48 6.66 -14.42
CA GLU A 91 -4.74 6.80 -15.13
C GLU A 91 -4.43 6.95 -16.62
N MET A 92 -4.87 5.97 -17.41
CA MET A 92 -4.61 5.90 -18.84
C MET A 92 -5.91 6.10 -19.63
N MET A 93 -5.97 7.13 -20.45
CA MET A 93 -7.07 7.36 -21.36
C MET A 93 -6.66 6.94 -22.76
N LEU A 94 -7.28 5.89 -23.30
CA LEU A 94 -7.11 5.45 -24.67
C LEU A 94 -8.06 6.23 -25.57
N THR A 95 -7.53 7.00 -26.50
CA THR A 95 -8.30 7.82 -27.44
C THR A 95 -8.11 7.24 -28.83
N VAL A 96 -9.14 6.57 -29.34
CA VAL A 96 -9.07 5.73 -30.54
C VAL A 96 -9.87 6.35 -31.68
N ASP A 97 -9.20 6.55 -32.80
CA ASP A 97 -9.83 6.96 -34.04
C ASP A 97 -10.67 5.82 -34.63
N VAL A 98 -11.91 6.14 -34.98
CA VAL A 98 -12.86 5.23 -35.63
C VAL A 98 -13.37 5.80 -36.96
N SER A 99 -12.65 6.75 -37.54
CA SER A 99 -12.95 7.28 -38.86
C SER A 99 -12.89 6.18 -39.94
N ASN A 100 -13.51 6.44 -41.07
CA ASN A 100 -13.54 5.46 -42.19
C ASN A 100 -12.15 5.10 -42.71
N SER A 101 -11.13 5.97 -42.58
CA SER A 101 -9.74 5.69 -42.97
C SER A 101 -9.14 4.55 -42.14
N MET A 102 -9.58 4.34 -40.91
CA MET A 102 -9.16 3.22 -40.06
C MET A 102 -9.66 1.84 -40.55
N LEU A 103 -10.55 1.80 -41.54
CA LEU A 103 -10.97 0.56 -42.21
C LEU A 103 -10.05 0.15 -43.36
N ALA A 104 -9.02 0.93 -43.65
CA ALA A 104 -8.03 0.59 -44.71
C ALA A 104 -7.36 -0.75 -44.37
N GLU A 105 -7.22 -1.58 -45.41
CA GLU A 105 -6.68 -2.95 -45.37
C GLU A 105 -5.19 -3.01 -45.71
N ASP A 106 -4.47 -1.93 -45.53
CA ASP A 106 -3.00 -1.91 -45.64
C ASP A 106 -2.31 -2.71 -44.55
N PHE A 107 -3.03 -2.98 -43.47
CA PHE A 107 -2.68 -3.93 -42.39
C PHE A 107 -3.78 -4.97 -42.22
N GLU A 108 -3.46 -6.25 -42.35
CA GLU A 108 -4.45 -7.32 -42.16
C GLU A 108 -4.95 -7.42 -40.69
N PRO A 109 -6.26 -7.51 -40.46
CA PRO A 109 -7.38 -7.43 -41.41
C PRO A 109 -7.72 -5.99 -41.82
N ASN A 110 -7.52 -4.98 -40.97
CA ASN A 110 -7.54 -3.54 -41.18
C ASN A 110 -6.90 -2.82 -39.98
N ARG A 111 -6.67 -1.51 -40.11
CA ARG A 111 -6.05 -0.69 -39.04
C ARG A 111 -6.82 -0.75 -37.73
N LEU A 112 -8.15 -0.65 -37.76
CA LEU A 112 -9.01 -0.66 -36.59
C LEU A 112 -8.93 -2.00 -35.82
N GLU A 113 -9.04 -3.13 -36.53
CA GLU A 113 -8.96 -4.46 -35.90
C GLU A 113 -7.57 -4.70 -35.30
N ARG A 114 -6.52 -4.23 -35.95
CA ARG A 114 -5.16 -4.28 -35.40
C ARG A 114 -5.01 -3.44 -34.15
N THR A 115 -5.64 -2.27 -34.13
CA THR A 115 -5.72 -1.39 -32.94
C THR A 115 -6.41 -2.09 -31.77
N LYS A 116 -7.58 -2.72 -32.01
CA LYS A 116 -8.30 -3.49 -30.97
C LYS A 116 -7.45 -4.62 -30.41
N TYR A 117 -6.71 -5.33 -31.24
CA TYR A 117 -5.80 -6.39 -30.82
C TYR A 117 -4.66 -5.84 -29.96
N ALA A 118 -4.06 -4.72 -30.36
CA ALA A 118 -2.99 -4.06 -29.59
C ALA A 118 -3.48 -3.59 -28.22
N ILE A 119 -4.68 -2.98 -28.15
CA ILE A 119 -5.33 -2.58 -26.89
C ILE A 119 -5.59 -3.79 -26.00
N GLY A 120 -6.07 -4.90 -26.58
CA GLY A 120 -6.27 -6.13 -25.84
C GLY A 120 -4.99 -6.65 -25.17
N LYS A 121 -3.88 -6.65 -25.90
CA LYS A 121 -2.56 -7.01 -25.35
C LYS A 121 -2.04 -6.02 -24.29
N LEU A 122 -2.32 -4.73 -24.46
CA LEU A 122 -1.98 -3.72 -23.46
C LEU A 122 -2.67 -4.04 -22.14
N PHE A 123 -3.97 -4.31 -22.17
CA PHE A 123 -4.74 -4.64 -20.96
C PHE A 123 -4.31 -5.96 -20.27
N GLU A 124 -3.59 -6.84 -20.95
CA GLU A 124 -3.01 -8.05 -20.33
C GLU A 124 -1.79 -7.74 -19.46
N ARG A 125 -1.11 -6.62 -19.74
CA ARG A 125 0.11 -6.21 -19.04
C ARG A 125 -0.14 -5.26 -17.87
N LEU A 126 -1.31 -4.62 -17.81
CA LEU A 126 -1.68 -3.70 -16.75
C LEU A 126 -2.05 -4.47 -15.47
N GLN A 127 -1.64 -3.98 -14.31
CA GLN A 127 -1.89 -4.64 -13.02
C GLN A 127 -2.62 -3.75 -12.02
N GLN A 128 -2.25 -2.49 -11.92
CA GLN A 128 -2.77 -1.55 -10.91
C GLN A 128 -3.21 -0.22 -11.52
N ASP A 129 -3.17 -0.12 -12.84
CA ASP A 129 -3.52 1.07 -13.59
C ASP A 129 -5.04 1.17 -13.76
N ARG A 130 -5.52 2.39 -13.98
CA ARG A 130 -6.93 2.65 -14.32
C ARG A 130 -7.01 3.05 -15.79
N VAL A 131 -7.98 2.51 -16.50
CA VAL A 131 -8.11 2.73 -17.94
C VAL A 131 -9.46 3.30 -18.30
N GLY A 132 -9.49 4.24 -19.22
CA GLY A 132 -10.68 4.75 -19.88
C GLY A 132 -10.56 4.64 -21.38
N LEU A 133 -11.67 4.78 -22.10
CA LEU A 133 -11.75 4.66 -23.54
C LEU A 133 -12.60 5.79 -24.12
N VAL A 134 -12.01 6.56 -24.98
CA VAL A 134 -12.66 7.55 -25.86
C VAL A 134 -12.54 7.07 -27.28
N VAL A 135 -13.61 7.08 -28.02
CA VAL A 135 -13.58 6.90 -29.48
C VAL A 135 -13.94 8.22 -30.15
N PHE A 136 -13.32 8.49 -31.29
CA PHE A 136 -13.60 9.72 -32.01
C PHE A 136 -13.51 9.52 -33.54
N ALA A 137 -14.22 10.39 -34.23
CA ALA A 137 -14.09 10.68 -35.65
C ALA A 137 -14.27 12.19 -35.82
N GLY A 138 -15.34 12.69 -36.41
CA GLY A 138 -15.67 14.12 -36.41
C GLY A 138 -16.09 14.66 -35.04
N GLU A 139 -16.55 13.78 -34.14
CA GLU A 139 -16.87 14.09 -32.75
C GLU A 139 -16.36 13.00 -31.80
N PRO A 140 -15.92 13.36 -30.59
CA PRO A 140 -15.47 12.39 -29.59
C PRO A 140 -16.64 11.87 -28.74
N LYS A 141 -16.52 10.62 -28.27
CA LYS A 141 -17.47 9.98 -27.37
C LYS A 141 -16.74 9.13 -26.33
N VAL A 142 -17.03 9.36 -25.06
CA VAL A 142 -16.54 8.48 -23.99
C VAL A 142 -17.28 7.15 -24.06
N GLN A 143 -16.58 6.09 -24.34
CA GLN A 143 -17.11 4.72 -24.37
C GLN A 143 -17.01 4.04 -23.03
N LEU A 144 -15.92 4.29 -22.31
CA LEU A 144 -15.67 3.75 -20.98
C LEU A 144 -15.03 4.82 -20.10
N PRO A 145 -15.69 5.21 -19.00
CA PRO A 145 -15.07 6.03 -17.97
C PRO A 145 -13.86 5.31 -17.34
N ILE A 146 -12.99 6.06 -16.66
CA ILE A 146 -11.83 5.51 -15.97
C ILE A 146 -12.26 4.41 -14.98
N THR A 147 -11.71 3.21 -15.17
CA THR A 147 -12.03 2.02 -14.36
C THR A 147 -10.80 1.13 -14.16
N SER A 148 -10.78 0.36 -13.09
CA SER A 148 -9.81 -0.72 -12.85
C SER A 148 -10.31 -2.10 -13.33
N ASP A 149 -11.54 -2.19 -13.87
CA ASP A 149 -12.07 -3.45 -14.38
C ASP A 149 -11.61 -3.70 -15.83
N TYR A 150 -10.48 -4.41 -15.96
CA TYR A 150 -9.94 -4.76 -17.28
C TYR A 150 -10.79 -5.74 -18.08
N ARG A 151 -11.72 -6.48 -17.44
CA ARG A 151 -12.66 -7.34 -18.17
C ARG A 151 -13.67 -6.50 -18.90
N MET A 152 -14.19 -5.50 -18.22
CA MET A 152 -15.09 -4.50 -18.79
C MET A 152 -14.37 -3.73 -19.90
N ALA A 153 -13.16 -3.22 -19.64
CA ALA A 153 -12.35 -2.49 -20.61
C ALA A 153 -12.11 -3.29 -21.89
N ARG A 154 -11.78 -4.58 -21.78
CA ARG A 154 -11.62 -5.48 -22.94
C ARG A 154 -12.92 -5.68 -23.71
N ALA A 155 -14.04 -5.81 -23.02
CA ALA A 155 -15.34 -5.96 -23.67
C ALA A 155 -15.73 -4.73 -24.49
N PHE A 156 -15.48 -3.52 -23.97
CA PHE A 156 -15.70 -2.28 -24.68
C PHE A 156 -14.73 -2.10 -25.86
N ALA A 157 -13.44 -2.37 -25.67
CA ALA A 157 -12.43 -2.28 -26.72
C ALA A 157 -12.76 -3.18 -27.93
N ARG A 158 -13.28 -4.39 -27.70
CA ARG A 158 -13.71 -5.30 -28.79
C ARG A 158 -14.91 -4.79 -29.57
N ARG A 159 -15.76 -3.95 -28.96
CA ARG A 159 -16.96 -3.38 -29.57
C ARG A 159 -16.72 -2.05 -30.27
N ILE A 160 -15.47 -1.58 -30.33
CA ILE A 160 -15.15 -0.37 -31.06
C ILE A 160 -15.51 -0.60 -32.54
N ASP A 161 -16.31 0.32 -33.09
CA ASP A 161 -16.80 0.27 -34.47
C ASP A 161 -17.08 1.69 -34.96
N PRO A 162 -16.86 2.01 -36.25
CA PRO A 162 -17.15 3.33 -36.81
C PRO A 162 -18.60 3.82 -36.59
N SER A 163 -19.56 2.92 -36.45
CA SER A 163 -20.96 3.27 -36.18
C SER A 163 -21.23 3.86 -34.79
N LEU A 164 -20.24 3.82 -33.88
CA LEU A 164 -20.36 4.42 -32.54
C LEU A 164 -20.36 5.96 -32.58
N VAL A 165 -19.89 6.55 -33.66
CA VAL A 165 -19.81 8.00 -33.85
C VAL A 165 -20.63 8.38 -35.08
N SER A 166 -21.53 9.36 -34.90
CA SER A 166 -22.50 9.74 -35.97
C SER A 166 -21.87 10.64 -37.01
N VAL A 167 -20.84 11.43 -36.62
CA VAL A 167 -20.17 12.40 -37.51
C VAL A 167 -18.84 11.84 -37.92
N GLN A 168 -18.63 11.65 -39.20
CA GLN A 168 -17.36 11.25 -39.77
C GLN A 168 -16.38 12.44 -39.88
N GLY A 169 -15.10 12.17 -39.91
CA GLY A 169 -14.03 13.17 -39.90
C GLY A 169 -12.95 12.77 -38.88
N THR A 170 -11.99 13.65 -38.60
CA THR A 170 -10.92 13.37 -37.63
C THR A 170 -10.61 14.63 -36.82
N ALA A 171 -11.36 14.81 -35.72
CA ALA A 171 -11.25 15.95 -34.82
C ALA A 171 -10.36 15.60 -33.61
N ILE A 172 -9.04 15.59 -33.80
CA ILE A 172 -8.07 15.16 -32.78
C ILE A 172 -8.07 16.08 -31.55
N GLY A 173 -8.16 17.40 -31.73
CA GLY A 173 -8.15 18.35 -30.60
C GLY A 173 -9.35 18.17 -29.70
N LYS A 174 -10.56 18.02 -30.29
CA LYS A 174 -11.78 17.73 -29.52
C LYS A 174 -11.66 16.39 -28.78
N ALA A 175 -11.03 15.39 -29.41
CA ALA A 175 -10.81 14.09 -28.80
C ALA A 175 -9.89 14.18 -27.58
N LEU A 176 -8.80 14.95 -27.67
CA LEU A 176 -7.91 15.21 -26.55
C LEU A 176 -8.58 16.01 -25.43
N GLU A 177 -9.38 17.05 -25.75
CA GLU A 177 -10.17 17.79 -24.76
C GLU A 177 -11.15 16.87 -24.03
N GLN A 178 -11.87 16.02 -24.76
CA GLN A 178 -12.77 15.05 -24.15
C GLN A 178 -12.03 14.04 -23.25
N ALA A 179 -10.84 13.62 -23.66
CA ALA A 179 -10.02 12.73 -22.85
C ALA A 179 -9.54 13.42 -21.55
N LEU A 180 -9.16 14.68 -21.60
CA LEU A 180 -8.80 15.48 -20.42
C LEU A 180 -9.97 15.61 -19.44
N LEU A 181 -11.16 15.88 -19.96
CA LEU A 181 -12.39 16.01 -19.15
C LEU A 181 -12.83 14.67 -18.55
N ALA A 182 -12.46 13.55 -19.17
CA ALA A 182 -12.86 12.21 -18.73
C ALA A 182 -11.94 11.62 -17.64
N PHE A 183 -10.83 12.26 -17.31
CA PHE A 183 -10.05 11.88 -16.13
C PHE A 183 -10.85 12.12 -14.85
N SER A 184 -10.68 11.24 -13.88
CA SER A 184 -11.35 11.39 -12.60
C SER A 184 -10.91 12.69 -11.92
N GLY A 185 -11.89 13.48 -11.44
CA GLY A 185 -11.63 14.74 -10.76
C GLY A 185 -11.05 14.61 -9.34
N ASP A 186 -10.67 13.40 -8.93
CA ASP A 186 -10.06 13.14 -7.63
C ASP A 186 -8.63 13.67 -7.58
N THR A 187 -8.52 14.94 -7.23
CA THR A 187 -7.26 15.67 -7.07
C THR A 187 -6.43 15.23 -5.85
N GLU A 188 -7.01 14.45 -4.95
CA GLU A 188 -6.31 14.00 -3.72
C GLU A 188 -5.37 12.80 -3.93
N GLN A 189 -5.49 12.08 -5.03
CA GLN A 189 -4.57 10.99 -5.38
C GLN A 189 -3.72 11.43 -6.57
N SER A 190 -2.45 11.75 -6.31
CA SER A 190 -1.44 12.07 -7.33
C SER A 190 -1.14 10.84 -8.20
N HIS A 191 -2.09 10.44 -9.06
CA HIS A 191 -1.85 9.44 -10.09
C HIS A 191 -1.23 10.12 -11.30
N GLY A 192 -0.20 9.51 -11.89
CA GLY A 192 0.27 9.93 -13.20
C GLY A 192 -0.87 9.76 -14.23
N ARG A 193 -1.09 10.75 -15.07
CA ARG A 193 -2.11 10.73 -16.14
C ARG A 193 -1.45 10.57 -17.48
N VAL A 194 -1.98 9.69 -18.31
CA VAL A 194 -1.45 9.43 -19.65
C VAL A 194 -2.61 9.37 -20.64
N ILE A 195 -2.50 10.09 -21.76
CA ILE A 195 -3.40 9.95 -22.89
C ILE A 195 -2.63 9.22 -23.99
N ILE A 196 -3.19 8.14 -24.50
CA ILE A 196 -2.67 7.41 -25.65
C ILE A 196 -3.62 7.66 -26.82
N LEU A 197 -3.18 8.48 -27.76
CA LEU A 197 -3.89 8.74 -29.00
C LEU A 197 -3.50 7.71 -30.06
N ILE A 198 -4.49 7.07 -30.68
CA ILE A 198 -4.31 6.10 -31.75
C ILE A 198 -5.12 6.58 -32.95
N THR A 199 -4.45 7.04 -33.98
CA THR A 199 -5.01 7.60 -35.20
C THR A 199 -4.08 7.30 -36.37
N ASP A 200 -4.56 7.39 -37.59
CA ASP A 200 -3.75 7.32 -38.82
C ASP A 200 -3.08 8.66 -39.18
N GLY A 201 -3.33 9.70 -38.40
CA GLY A 201 -2.62 10.97 -38.45
C GLY A 201 -3.24 12.05 -39.35
N GLU A 202 -4.36 11.79 -39.99
CA GLU A 202 -5.07 12.82 -40.76
C GLU A 202 -5.89 13.71 -39.84
N ASN A 203 -5.43 14.95 -39.62
CA ASN A 203 -6.18 15.95 -38.83
C ASN A 203 -6.82 16.96 -39.78
N HIS A 204 -8.14 17.13 -39.73
CA HIS A 204 -8.87 17.94 -40.69
C HIS A 204 -9.47 19.22 -40.13
N ASP A 205 -9.70 19.33 -38.80
CA ASP A 205 -10.66 20.35 -38.30
C ASP A 205 -10.25 21.16 -37.08
N ASP A 206 -9.05 20.93 -36.44
CA ASP A 206 -8.76 21.64 -35.17
C ASP A 206 -7.26 21.76 -34.82
N ASP A 207 -6.96 22.60 -33.85
CA ASP A 207 -5.60 22.84 -33.34
C ASP A 207 -5.22 21.80 -32.28
N ALA A 208 -4.98 20.56 -32.70
CA ALA A 208 -4.62 19.44 -31.85
C ALA A 208 -3.31 19.71 -31.03
N ILE A 209 -2.39 20.51 -31.59
CA ILE A 209 -1.10 20.82 -30.98
C ILE A 209 -1.30 21.68 -29.72
N ALA A 210 -2.10 22.73 -29.83
CA ALA A 210 -2.38 23.62 -28.68
C ALA A 210 -3.08 22.88 -27.52
N VAL A 211 -3.95 21.90 -27.85
CA VAL A 211 -4.60 21.06 -26.84
C VAL A 211 -3.60 20.11 -26.20
N ALA A 212 -2.72 19.50 -26.98
CA ALA A 212 -1.68 18.61 -26.46
C ALA A 212 -0.69 19.35 -25.54
N GLU A 213 -0.29 20.57 -25.87
CA GLU A 213 0.55 21.42 -25.03
C GLU A 213 -0.13 21.75 -23.69
N ARG A 214 -1.42 22.04 -23.70
CA ARG A 214 -2.20 22.24 -22.46
C ARG A 214 -2.28 20.97 -21.62
N ALA A 215 -2.46 19.82 -22.28
CA ALA A 215 -2.48 18.53 -21.59
C ALA A 215 -1.15 18.21 -20.89
N ALA A 216 -0.02 18.58 -21.49
CA ALA A 216 1.31 18.35 -20.91
C ALA A 216 1.62 19.25 -19.69
N GLN A 217 0.87 20.32 -19.48
CA GLN A 217 1.03 21.27 -18.35
C GLN A 217 0.13 20.94 -17.15
N MET A 218 -0.79 20.01 -17.30
CA MET A 218 -1.74 19.56 -16.24
C MET A 218 -1.26 18.29 -15.51
#